data_fd70dfb9012eabf94fcedc6e1791a34f
#
_entry.id   fd70dfb9012eabf94fcedc6e1791a34f
#
_cell.length_a   1.000
_cell.length_b   1.000
_cell.length_c   1.000
_cell.angle_alpha   90.00
_cell.angle_beta   90.00
_cell.angle_gamma   90.00
#
_symmetry.space_group_name_H-M   'P 1'
#
loop_
_entity.id
_entity.type
_entity.pdbx_description
1 polymer ?
#
loop_
_entity_poly.entity_id
_entity_poly.type
_entity_poly.pdbx_seq_one_letter_code
_entity_poly.pdbx_strand_id
1 'polypeptide(L)'
;MEEKETKICKYCKSEIPKKAKICPNCRKKQSKVPKWIIFAVIILVLIIAIGSCGGGNDNKDTTDVSKSENETKTEQNEEKKDENTDDKISVGQSFESNGLKITVNDASLDYQDYDNSYGLYTPEDGMKYIMVDLTYENTGKSDEYASIYDFECYADNTNCSQTYIGDNSFMNTNLSSGRNVSFKIYFSVPQDAQVIELEYVGNIWSNDKPTIKLQ
;
A
#
# COMPACT_ATOMS: atom_id res chain seq x y z
N MET A 1 -34.14 33.38 -24.35
CA MET A 1 -33.88 32.48 -23.18
C MET A 1 -32.78 31.55 -23.61
N GLU A 2 -31.60 31.68 -23.00
CA GLU A 2 -30.45 30.79 -23.33
C GLU A 2 -30.72 29.43 -22.69
N GLU A 3 -30.81 28.36 -23.48
CA GLU A 3 -30.86 27.00 -22.99
C GLU A 3 -29.51 26.70 -22.28
N LYS A 4 -29.57 26.58 -20.97
CA LYS A 4 -28.41 26.14 -20.18
C LYS A 4 -28.17 24.65 -20.44
N GLU A 5 -27.24 24.34 -21.34
CA GLU A 5 -26.82 22.95 -21.57
C GLU A 5 -26.30 22.30 -20.28
N THR A 6 -26.94 21.21 -19.88
CA THR A 6 -26.60 20.43 -18.68
C THR A 6 -25.97 19.09 -19.03
N LYS A 7 -25.35 18.42 -18.07
CA LYS A 7 -24.86 17.02 -18.10
C LYS A 7 -25.11 16.35 -16.76
N ILE A 8 -25.15 15.03 -16.77
CA ILE A 8 -25.31 14.24 -15.55
C ILE A 8 -23.94 13.99 -14.88
N CYS A 9 -23.86 14.22 -13.58
CA CYS A 9 -22.68 13.90 -12.79
C CYS A 9 -22.43 12.38 -12.76
N LYS A 10 -21.19 11.94 -13.00
CA LYS A 10 -20.82 10.51 -13.01
C LYS A 10 -21.02 9.85 -11.65
N TYR A 11 -20.88 10.60 -10.56
CA TYR A 11 -20.87 10.07 -9.19
C TYR A 11 -22.21 10.14 -8.47
N CYS A 12 -22.84 11.32 -8.42
CA CYS A 12 -24.11 11.51 -7.67
C CYS A 12 -25.34 11.57 -8.57
N LYS A 13 -25.18 11.43 -9.90
CA LYS A 13 -26.26 11.44 -10.90
C LYS A 13 -27.10 12.73 -10.96
N SER A 14 -26.72 13.80 -10.26
CA SER A 14 -27.39 15.10 -10.34
C SER A 14 -27.06 15.84 -11.63
N GLU A 15 -27.96 16.66 -12.12
CA GLU A 15 -27.74 17.57 -13.25
C GLU A 15 -26.79 18.68 -12.85
N ILE A 16 -25.78 18.92 -13.67
CA ILE A 16 -24.75 19.95 -13.48
C ILE A 16 -24.49 20.70 -14.82
N PRO A 17 -24.02 21.93 -14.78
CA PRO A 17 -23.65 22.66 -16.00
C PRO A 17 -22.65 21.86 -16.85
N LYS A 18 -22.85 21.82 -18.17
CA LYS A 18 -22.01 21.05 -19.11
C LYS A 18 -20.52 21.38 -18.99
N LYS A 19 -20.18 22.65 -18.69
CA LYS A 19 -18.79 23.13 -18.53
C LYS A 19 -18.22 22.87 -17.12
N ALA A 20 -19.00 22.39 -16.16
CA ALA A 20 -18.53 22.18 -14.80
C ALA A 20 -17.43 21.12 -14.73
N LYS A 21 -16.25 21.50 -14.24
CA LYS A 21 -15.11 20.60 -13.98
C LYS A 21 -15.24 19.88 -12.64
N ILE A 22 -16.01 20.45 -11.73
CA ILE A 22 -16.29 19.92 -10.39
C ILE A 22 -17.82 19.90 -10.20
N CYS A 23 -18.36 18.83 -9.65
CA CYS A 23 -19.80 18.77 -9.35
C CYS A 23 -20.12 19.67 -8.14
N PRO A 24 -21.06 20.61 -8.24
CA PRO A 24 -21.43 21.48 -7.11
C PRO A 24 -22.09 20.70 -5.97
N ASN A 25 -22.71 19.54 -6.26
CA ASN A 25 -23.45 18.74 -5.27
C ASN A 25 -22.52 17.78 -4.50
N CYS A 26 -21.71 16.96 -5.19
CA CYS A 26 -20.83 15.96 -4.55
C CYS A 26 -19.35 16.36 -4.53
N ARG A 27 -18.98 17.53 -5.06
CA ARG A 27 -17.64 18.12 -5.12
C ARG A 27 -16.56 17.27 -5.83
N LYS A 28 -16.95 16.16 -6.46
CA LYS A 28 -15.99 15.33 -7.22
C LYS A 28 -15.68 15.91 -8.60
N LYS A 29 -14.41 15.83 -9.02
CA LYS A 29 -13.94 16.28 -10.34
C LYS A 29 -14.58 15.45 -11.45
N GLN A 30 -15.03 16.12 -12.52
CA GLN A 30 -15.59 15.52 -13.74
C GLN A 30 -14.49 15.45 -14.80
N SER A 31 -13.51 14.53 -14.67
CA SER A 31 -12.46 14.36 -15.65
C SER A 31 -13.01 13.73 -16.94
N LYS A 32 -12.70 14.34 -18.09
CA LYS A 32 -12.86 13.68 -19.40
C LYS A 32 -11.54 12.97 -19.68
N VAL A 33 -11.57 11.68 -19.90
CA VAL A 33 -10.40 10.96 -20.43
C VAL A 33 -10.10 11.56 -21.79
N PRO A 34 -8.92 12.15 -22.02
CA PRO A 34 -8.60 12.74 -23.32
C PRO A 34 -8.60 11.63 -24.38
N LYS A 35 -9.21 11.94 -25.53
CA LYS A 35 -9.43 10.97 -26.62
C LYS A 35 -8.13 10.28 -27.10
N TRP A 36 -6.98 10.96 -27.00
CA TRP A 36 -5.68 10.40 -27.39
C TRP A 36 -5.26 9.20 -26.55
N ILE A 37 -5.66 9.13 -25.27
CA ILE A 37 -5.40 7.95 -24.41
C ILE A 37 -6.20 6.74 -24.94
N ILE A 38 -7.45 6.95 -25.38
CA ILE A 38 -8.25 5.89 -25.99
C ILE A 38 -7.58 5.36 -27.26
N PHE A 39 -7.06 6.25 -28.10
CA PHE A 39 -6.32 5.87 -29.31
C PHE A 39 -5.02 5.12 -28.98
N ALA A 40 -4.28 5.55 -27.96
CA ALA A 40 -3.06 4.87 -27.52
C ALA A 40 -3.33 3.45 -27.03
N VAL A 41 -4.42 3.22 -26.29
CA VAL A 41 -4.83 1.88 -25.83
C VAL A 41 -5.24 1.00 -27.01
N ILE A 42 -5.98 1.54 -27.99
CA ILE A 42 -6.39 0.78 -29.18
C ILE A 42 -5.16 0.36 -30.00
N ILE A 43 -4.18 1.25 -30.19
CA ILE A 43 -2.93 0.95 -30.90
C ILE A 43 -2.13 -0.14 -30.16
N LEU A 44 -2.05 -0.05 -28.83
CA LEU A 44 -1.36 -1.06 -28.01
C LEU A 44 -2.00 -2.45 -28.16
N VAL A 45 -3.32 -2.54 -28.14
CA VAL A 45 -4.06 -3.81 -28.35
C VAL A 45 -3.82 -4.35 -29.76
N LEU A 46 -3.78 -3.50 -30.79
CA LEU A 46 -3.49 -3.92 -32.16
C LEU A 46 -2.05 -4.46 -32.32
N ILE A 47 -1.07 -3.84 -31.66
CA ILE A 47 0.33 -4.31 -31.68
C ILE A 47 0.45 -5.72 -31.06
N ILE A 48 -0.27 -5.97 -29.95
CA ILE A 48 -0.30 -7.30 -29.30
C ILE A 48 -0.96 -8.35 -30.21
N ALA A 49 -2.01 -7.98 -30.96
CA ALA A 49 -2.70 -8.87 -31.86
C ALA A 49 -1.88 -9.26 -33.12
N ILE A 50 -0.97 -8.37 -33.57
CA ILE A 50 -0.14 -8.61 -34.76
C ILE A 50 1.18 -9.34 -34.39
N GLY A 51 1.62 -9.25 -33.14
CA GLY A 51 2.87 -9.87 -32.66
C GLY A 51 2.83 -11.40 -32.45
N SER A 52 1.69 -12.07 -32.71
CA SER A 52 1.52 -13.50 -32.48
C SER A 52 1.58 -14.40 -33.74
N CYS A 53 2.14 -13.89 -34.85
CA CYS A 53 2.30 -14.74 -36.03
C CYS A 53 3.62 -14.43 -36.74
N GLY A 54 4.58 -15.38 -36.72
CA GLY A 54 5.72 -15.37 -37.62
C GLY A 54 7.06 -15.68 -36.97
N GLY A 55 7.41 -16.97 -36.94
CA GLY A 55 8.76 -17.44 -36.67
C GLY A 55 9.66 -17.37 -37.91
N GLY A 56 10.96 -17.49 -37.71
CA GLY A 56 11.96 -17.77 -38.77
C GLY A 56 13.28 -17.04 -38.60
N ASN A 57 14.20 -17.75 -38.14
CA ASN A 57 15.63 -17.99 -38.34
C ASN A 57 16.39 -17.04 -39.32
N ASP A 58 17.56 -16.54 -38.95
CA ASP A 58 18.91 -16.93 -39.40
C ASP A 58 19.98 -15.86 -39.11
N ASN A 59 21.01 -16.38 -38.43
CA ASN A 59 22.47 -16.20 -38.49
C ASN A 59 23.12 -15.02 -39.24
N LYS A 60 24.10 -14.41 -38.62
CA LYS A 60 25.57 -14.49 -38.88
C LYS A 60 26.27 -13.15 -38.63
N ASP A 61 27.17 -13.20 -37.76
CA ASP A 61 28.64 -13.18 -37.76
C ASP A 61 29.32 -11.80 -37.79
N THR A 62 30.17 -11.64 -36.90
CA THR A 62 31.65 -11.51 -36.78
C THR A 62 32.19 -10.16 -36.25
N THR A 63 33.05 -10.36 -35.25
CA THR A 63 34.39 -9.79 -34.93
C THR A 63 34.46 -8.33 -34.43
N ASP A 64 35.32 -7.93 -33.50
CA ASP A 64 36.43 -8.50 -32.72
C ASP A 64 36.97 -7.44 -31.70
N VAL A 65 37.44 -7.93 -30.53
CA VAL A 65 38.66 -7.56 -29.77
C VAL A 65 38.82 -6.15 -29.17
N SER A 66 38.89 -6.05 -27.84
CA SER A 66 40.06 -5.84 -26.98
C SER A 66 39.71 -5.49 -25.55
N LYS A 67 39.91 -6.36 -24.66
CA LYS A 67 40.87 -6.56 -23.56
C LYS A 67 41.32 -5.30 -22.80
N SER A 68 40.96 -5.17 -21.52
CA SER A 68 41.89 -4.88 -20.42
C SER A 68 41.30 -5.27 -19.07
N GLU A 69 42.06 -6.11 -18.41
CA GLU A 69 41.88 -6.61 -17.05
C GLU A 69 42.06 -5.49 -16.01
N ASN A 70 41.29 -5.47 -14.95
CA ASN A 70 41.89 -5.34 -13.62
C ASN A 70 40.96 -5.95 -12.54
N GLU A 71 41.53 -6.97 -11.90
CA GLU A 71 40.94 -7.70 -10.78
C GLU A 71 40.97 -6.83 -9.52
N THR A 72 39.85 -6.80 -8.77
CA THR A 72 39.93 -6.66 -7.32
C THR A 72 38.87 -7.57 -6.69
N LYS A 73 39.34 -8.64 -6.08
CA LYS A 73 38.59 -9.52 -5.20
C LYS A 73 37.96 -8.73 -4.08
N THR A 74 36.64 -8.90 -3.88
CA THR A 74 36.02 -8.79 -2.57
C THR A 74 35.15 -10.02 -2.39
N GLU A 75 35.41 -10.72 -1.31
CA GLU A 75 34.82 -12.01 -0.94
C GLU A 75 33.30 -11.89 -0.80
N GLN A 76 32.62 -12.71 -1.58
CA GLN A 76 31.20 -13.01 -1.37
C GLN A 76 31.09 -13.95 -0.17
N ASN A 77 30.49 -13.46 0.89
CA ASN A 77 29.95 -14.32 1.92
C ASN A 77 28.56 -14.77 1.43
N GLU A 78 28.52 -15.94 0.81
CA GLU A 78 27.28 -16.64 0.50
C GLU A 78 26.74 -17.22 1.81
N GLU A 79 25.84 -16.47 2.48
CA GLU A 79 24.93 -17.07 3.43
C GLU A 79 23.93 -17.92 2.66
N LYS A 80 24.00 -19.22 2.89
CA LYS A 80 23.04 -20.22 2.46
C LYS A 80 21.63 -19.76 2.85
N LYS A 81 20.80 -19.49 1.85
CA LYS A 81 19.37 -19.38 2.00
C LYS A 81 18.82 -20.77 2.39
N ASP A 82 18.54 -20.97 3.66
CA ASP A 82 17.74 -22.09 4.12
C ASP A 82 16.31 -21.86 3.63
N GLU A 83 15.88 -22.71 2.74
CA GLU A 83 14.56 -22.78 2.16
C GLU A 83 13.62 -23.43 3.20
N ASN A 84 13.08 -22.63 4.09
CA ASN A 84 11.84 -22.79 4.86
C ASN A 84 11.75 -21.80 6.03
N THR A 85 11.81 -20.51 5.75
CA THR A 85 11.43 -19.49 6.71
C THR A 85 10.14 -18.84 6.22
N ASP A 86 9.15 -18.88 7.08
CA ASP A 86 7.95 -18.04 7.03
C ASP A 86 8.40 -16.61 6.67
N ASP A 87 8.15 -16.14 5.44
CA ASP A 87 8.59 -14.84 4.92
C ASP A 87 7.89 -13.66 5.66
N LYS A 88 7.31 -13.93 6.83
CA LYS A 88 6.59 -12.98 7.66
C LYS A 88 7.55 -12.13 8.50
N ILE A 89 7.22 -10.86 8.57
CA ILE A 89 7.95 -9.86 9.34
C ILE A 89 7.57 -10.01 10.81
N SER A 90 8.54 -9.90 11.71
CA SER A 90 8.33 -9.93 13.15
C SER A 90 8.32 -8.53 13.76
N VAL A 91 7.75 -8.40 14.95
CA VAL A 91 7.88 -7.18 15.77
C VAL A 91 9.36 -6.87 15.99
N GLY A 92 9.74 -5.60 15.85
CA GLY A 92 11.12 -5.13 15.87
C GLY A 92 11.80 -5.10 14.50
N GLN A 93 11.18 -5.64 13.45
CA GLN A 93 11.71 -5.64 12.09
C GLN A 93 11.09 -4.54 11.22
N SER A 94 11.72 -4.29 10.08
CA SER A 94 11.30 -3.31 9.09
C SER A 94 11.18 -3.95 7.72
N PHE A 95 10.34 -3.36 6.88
CA PHE A 95 10.27 -3.66 5.45
C PHE A 95 10.18 -2.38 4.64
N GLU A 96 10.43 -2.46 3.35
CA GLU A 96 10.36 -1.31 2.44
C GLU A 96 9.22 -1.48 1.44
N SER A 97 8.49 -0.40 1.21
CA SER A 97 7.45 -0.33 0.20
C SER A 97 7.31 1.11 -0.32
N ASN A 98 7.35 1.30 -1.65
CA ASN A 98 7.17 2.60 -2.31
C ASN A 98 8.05 3.75 -1.73
N GLY A 99 9.33 3.47 -1.41
CA GLY A 99 10.22 4.49 -0.83
C GLY A 99 9.95 4.79 0.65
N LEU A 100 9.03 4.08 1.28
CA LEU A 100 8.82 4.09 2.72
C LEU A 100 9.49 2.87 3.35
N LYS A 101 10.28 3.10 4.38
CA LYS A 101 10.70 2.07 5.33
C LYS A 101 9.73 2.07 6.49
N ILE A 102 9.08 0.95 6.72
CA ILE A 102 8.07 0.77 7.75
C ILE A 102 8.63 -0.17 8.81
N THR A 103 8.68 0.31 10.05
CA THR A 103 9.18 -0.45 11.20
C THR A 103 8.03 -0.77 12.13
N VAL A 104 7.90 -2.02 12.53
CA VAL A 104 6.99 -2.45 13.59
C VAL A 104 7.76 -2.35 14.91
N ASN A 105 7.55 -1.27 15.66
CA ASN A 105 8.34 -1.00 16.87
C ASN A 105 7.95 -1.94 18.02
N ASP A 106 6.65 -2.09 18.24
CA ASP A 106 6.09 -2.86 19.36
C ASP A 106 4.66 -3.31 19.04
N ALA A 107 4.17 -4.32 19.75
CA ALA A 107 2.79 -4.77 19.70
C ALA A 107 2.31 -5.24 21.08
N SER A 108 1.12 -4.78 21.48
CA SER A 108 0.40 -5.27 22.65
C SER A 108 -0.80 -6.09 22.22
N LEU A 109 -0.83 -7.38 22.53
CA LEU A 109 -1.90 -8.30 22.13
C LEU A 109 -3.11 -8.31 23.08
N ASP A 110 -3.04 -7.54 24.15
CA ASP A 110 -4.13 -7.26 25.10
C ASP A 110 -3.91 -5.84 25.63
N TYR A 111 -4.32 -4.86 24.82
CA TYR A 111 -4.05 -3.45 25.11
C TYR A 111 -5.08 -2.89 26.09
N GLN A 112 -4.60 -2.42 27.27
CA GLN A 112 -5.43 -1.92 28.38
C GLN A 112 -5.09 -0.46 28.76
N ASP A 113 -4.01 0.12 28.19
CA ASP A 113 -3.52 1.45 28.56
C ASP A 113 -4.27 2.55 27.79
N TYR A 114 -5.56 2.73 28.12
CA TYR A 114 -6.40 3.79 27.57
C TYR A 114 -7.37 4.35 28.60
N ASP A 115 -7.70 5.64 28.48
CA ASP A 115 -8.71 6.26 29.35
C ASP A 115 -10.12 5.86 28.92
N ASN A 116 -10.77 5.06 29.75
CA ASN A 116 -12.16 4.64 29.57
C ASN A 116 -13.11 5.28 30.59
N SER A 117 -12.77 6.45 31.16
CA SER A 117 -13.55 7.15 32.20
C SER A 117 -15.01 7.39 31.78
N TYR A 118 -15.25 7.49 30.48
CA TYR A 118 -16.59 7.70 29.92
C TYR A 118 -17.22 6.43 29.34
N GLY A 119 -16.60 5.26 29.46
CA GLY A 119 -17.09 3.99 28.93
C GLY A 119 -17.18 3.92 27.41
N LEU A 120 -16.38 4.72 26.70
CA LEU A 120 -16.42 4.80 25.22
C LEU A 120 -15.60 3.70 24.53
N TYR A 121 -14.64 3.13 25.23
CA TYR A 121 -13.68 2.16 24.70
C TYR A 121 -13.79 0.81 25.40
N THR A 122 -14.98 0.21 25.34
CA THR A 122 -15.20 -1.14 25.91
C THR A 122 -15.21 -2.15 24.76
N PRO A 123 -14.34 -3.17 24.76
CA PRO A 123 -14.42 -4.24 23.76
C PRO A 123 -15.79 -4.92 23.82
N GLU A 124 -16.27 -5.40 22.67
CA GLU A 124 -17.46 -6.25 22.62
C GLU A 124 -17.20 -7.57 23.37
N ASP A 125 -18.28 -8.25 23.78
CA ASP A 125 -18.18 -9.54 24.48
C ASP A 125 -17.37 -10.55 23.65
N GLY A 126 -16.36 -11.16 24.25
CA GLY A 126 -15.45 -12.09 23.59
C GLY A 126 -14.35 -11.45 22.75
N MET A 127 -14.25 -10.11 22.74
CA MET A 127 -13.22 -9.37 22.02
C MET A 127 -12.21 -8.74 22.98
N LYS A 128 -11.03 -8.43 22.46
CA LYS A 128 -9.98 -7.61 23.11
C LYS A 128 -9.42 -6.61 22.11
N TYR A 129 -8.80 -5.56 22.63
CA TYR A 129 -8.04 -4.63 21.79
C TYR A 129 -6.58 -5.06 21.71
N ILE A 130 -6.03 -4.92 20.51
CA ILE A 130 -4.58 -4.97 20.30
C ILE A 130 -4.09 -3.61 19.84
N MET A 131 -2.83 -3.30 20.12
CA MET A 131 -2.14 -2.09 19.69
C MET A 131 -0.87 -2.48 18.94
N VAL A 132 -0.57 -1.79 17.84
CA VAL A 132 0.70 -1.90 17.13
C VAL A 132 1.30 -0.52 16.95
N ASP A 133 2.54 -0.36 17.39
CA ASP A 133 3.32 0.87 17.25
C ASP A 133 4.18 0.77 15.98
N LEU A 134 4.06 1.77 15.12
CA LEU A 134 4.67 1.80 13.79
C LEU A 134 5.47 3.09 13.60
N THR A 135 6.59 2.99 12.89
CA THR A 135 7.32 4.14 12.36
C THR A 135 7.42 4.03 10.84
N TYR A 136 7.03 5.07 10.15
CA TYR A 136 7.25 5.28 8.72
C TYR A 136 8.39 6.26 8.53
N GLU A 137 9.37 5.89 7.71
CA GLU A 137 10.47 6.75 7.29
C GLU A 137 10.48 6.83 5.76
N ASN A 138 10.45 8.04 5.22
CA ASN A 138 10.60 8.25 3.79
C ASN A 138 12.08 8.18 3.40
N THR A 139 12.51 7.06 2.85
CA THR A 139 13.86 6.81 2.33
C THR A 139 13.99 7.16 0.85
N GLY A 140 12.86 7.48 0.19
CA GLY A 140 12.78 7.89 -1.20
C GLY A 140 13.20 9.33 -1.44
N LYS A 141 13.03 9.80 -2.69
CA LYS A 141 13.39 11.15 -3.13
C LYS A 141 12.19 12.08 -3.30
N SER A 142 10.99 11.54 -3.34
CA SER A 142 9.70 12.23 -3.46
C SER A 142 8.94 12.20 -2.15
N ASP A 143 7.93 13.06 -2.01
CA ASP A 143 7.00 12.99 -0.90
C ASP A 143 6.18 11.70 -0.98
N GLU A 144 6.08 10.99 0.15
CA GLU A 144 5.33 9.75 0.28
C GLU A 144 4.21 9.91 1.34
N TYR A 145 3.17 9.10 1.22
CA TYR A 145 1.99 9.19 2.07
C TYR A 145 1.94 8.03 3.06
N ALA A 146 1.95 8.35 4.35
CA ALA A 146 1.81 7.40 5.44
C ALA A 146 0.41 7.48 6.05
N SER A 147 -0.22 6.34 6.31
CA SER A 147 -1.59 6.27 6.80
C SER A 147 -1.79 5.14 7.80
N ILE A 148 -2.62 5.36 8.83
CA ILE A 148 -3.07 4.29 9.72
C ILE A 148 -3.94 3.24 9.02
N TYR A 149 -4.44 3.54 7.82
CA TYR A 149 -5.26 2.63 7.00
C TYR A 149 -4.44 1.74 6.06
N ASP A 150 -3.11 1.83 6.13
CA ASP A 150 -2.22 1.03 5.29
C ASP A 150 -2.12 -0.43 5.75
N PHE A 151 -2.84 -0.81 6.83
CA PHE A 151 -2.84 -2.16 7.36
C PHE A 151 -4.24 -2.72 7.53
N GLU A 152 -4.37 -4.00 7.22
CA GLU A 152 -5.49 -4.86 7.59
C GLU A 152 -5.03 -5.87 8.64
N CYS A 153 -5.89 -6.19 9.61
CA CYS A 153 -5.61 -7.17 10.65
C CYS A 153 -6.43 -8.44 10.41
N TYR A 154 -5.80 -9.58 10.63
CA TYR A 154 -6.42 -10.90 10.56
C TYR A 154 -6.16 -11.68 11.85
N ALA A 155 -7.23 -12.24 12.41
CA ALA A 155 -7.17 -13.19 13.52
C ALA A 155 -7.70 -14.53 13.01
N ASP A 156 -6.88 -15.58 13.06
CA ASP A 156 -7.20 -16.93 12.54
C ASP A 156 -7.79 -16.86 11.11
N ASN A 157 -7.15 -16.08 10.21
CA ASN A 157 -7.57 -15.78 8.83
C ASN A 157 -8.88 -14.99 8.68
N THR A 158 -9.45 -14.45 9.77
CA THR A 158 -10.65 -13.62 9.72
C THR A 158 -10.26 -12.14 9.85
N ASN A 159 -10.71 -11.31 8.94
CA ASN A 159 -10.47 -9.86 8.98
C ASN A 159 -11.07 -9.24 10.26
N CYS A 160 -10.27 -8.42 10.94
CA CYS A 160 -10.60 -7.74 12.18
C CYS A 160 -10.81 -6.25 11.96
N SER A 161 -11.75 -5.68 12.68
CA SER A 161 -12.07 -4.25 12.56
C SER A 161 -10.98 -3.39 13.20
N GLN A 162 -10.49 -2.40 12.43
CA GLN A 162 -9.69 -1.32 12.99
C GLN A 162 -10.56 -0.47 13.92
N THR A 163 -10.02 -0.10 15.06
CA THR A 163 -10.68 0.74 16.06
C THR A 163 -9.82 1.94 16.40
N TYR A 164 -10.43 2.92 17.08
CA TYR A 164 -9.74 4.14 17.50
C TYR A 164 -9.85 4.25 19.01
N ILE A 165 -8.71 4.17 19.69
CA ILE A 165 -8.63 4.23 21.14
C ILE A 165 -7.69 5.35 21.53
N GLY A 166 -8.16 6.24 22.40
CA GLY A 166 -7.35 7.35 22.93
C GLY A 166 -7.07 8.45 21.90
N ASP A 167 -5.95 9.13 22.10
CA ASP A 167 -5.56 10.34 21.35
C ASP A 167 -4.77 9.97 20.08
N ASN A 168 -5.42 9.39 19.09
CA ASN A 168 -4.85 9.18 17.77
C ASN A 168 -4.96 10.46 16.93
N SER A 169 -4.11 11.44 17.22
CA SER A 169 -4.11 12.72 16.54
C SER A 169 -3.60 12.67 15.10
N PHE A 170 -2.95 11.57 14.69
CA PHE A 170 -2.44 11.40 13.33
C PHE A 170 -3.09 10.20 12.64
N MET A 171 -3.97 10.50 11.68
CA MET A 171 -4.58 9.45 10.84
C MET A 171 -3.80 9.23 9.55
N ASN A 172 -3.17 10.29 9.04
CA ASN A 172 -2.38 10.23 7.80
C ASN A 172 -1.54 11.51 7.63
N THR A 173 -0.42 11.42 6.93
CA THR A 173 0.44 12.56 6.63
C THR A 173 1.27 12.34 5.37
N ASN A 174 1.68 13.45 4.72
CA ASN A 174 2.73 13.42 3.69
C ASN A 174 4.09 13.56 4.38
N LEU A 175 5.01 12.66 4.05
CA LEU A 175 6.38 12.68 4.52
C LEU A 175 7.31 13.10 3.39
N SER A 176 7.97 14.23 3.53
CA SER A 176 9.04 14.61 2.62
C SER A 176 10.26 13.70 2.81
N SER A 177 11.10 13.61 1.78
CA SER A 177 12.32 12.80 1.77
C SER A 177 13.14 12.96 3.05
N GLY A 178 13.54 11.85 3.68
CA GLY A 178 14.30 11.79 4.91
C GLY A 178 13.51 12.13 6.19
N ARG A 179 12.18 12.25 6.12
CA ARG A 179 11.31 12.48 7.28
C ARG A 179 10.66 11.18 7.75
N ASN A 180 10.26 11.17 9.02
CA ASN A 180 9.55 10.04 9.61
C ASN A 180 8.34 10.51 10.43
N VAL A 181 7.43 9.56 10.70
CA VAL A 181 6.32 9.68 11.63
C VAL A 181 6.11 8.35 12.34
N SER A 182 5.75 8.42 13.63
CA SER A 182 5.33 7.24 14.39
C SER A 182 3.90 7.41 14.82
N PHE A 183 3.14 6.33 14.77
CA PHE A 183 1.76 6.28 15.25
C PHE A 183 1.38 4.87 15.69
N LYS A 184 0.31 4.78 16.46
CA LYS A 184 -0.26 3.52 16.93
C LYS A 184 -1.53 3.21 16.16
N ILE A 185 -1.71 1.95 15.79
CA ILE A 185 -2.93 1.43 15.20
C ILE A 185 -3.55 0.41 16.15
N TYR A 186 -4.87 0.33 16.15
CA TYR A 186 -5.61 -0.52 17.07
C TYR A 186 -6.62 -1.35 16.32
N PHE A 187 -6.80 -2.59 16.76
CA PHE A 187 -7.81 -3.49 16.22
C PHE A 187 -8.56 -4.18 17.34
N SER A 188 -9.81 -4.53 17.05
CA SER A 188 -10.63 -5.40 17.91
C SER A 188 -10.51 -6.82 17.36
N VAL A 189 -9.99 -7.74 18.19
CA VAL A 189 -9.74 -9.14 17.82
C VAL A 189 -10.41 -10.09 18.80
N PRO A 190 -10.77 -11.33 18.41
CA PRO A 190 -11.27 -12.34 19.35
C PRO A 190 -10.26 -12.61 20.47
N GLN A 191 -10.74 -12.79 21.72
CA GLN A 191 -9.90 -13.03 22.89
C GLN A 191 -9.10 -14.33 22.78
N ASP A 192 -9.66 -15.34 22.11
CA ASP A 192 -9.12 -16.68 21.94
C ASP A 192 -8.35 -16.90 20.63
N ALA A 193 -8.14 -15.84 19.84
CA ALA A 193 -7.37 -15.91 18.61
C ALA A 193 -5.98 -16.50 18.84
N GLN A 194 -5.60 -17.49 18.02
CA GLN A 194 -4.33 -18.20 18.10
C GLN A 194 -3.26 -17.58 17.21
N VAL A 195 -3.66 -17.03 16.08
CA VAL A 195 -2.78 -16.38 15.09
C VAL A 195 -3.31 -14.98 14.84
N ILE A 196 -2.47 -13.98 15.04
CA ILE A 196 -2.81 -12.57 14.75
C ILE A 196 -1.74 -12.02 13.82
N GLU A 197 -2.17 -11.48 12.68
CA GLU A 197 -1.30 -10.98 11.63
C GLU A 197 -1.81 -9.64 11.11
N LEU A 198 -0.86 -8.80 10.65
CA LEU A 198 -1.16 -7.61 9.86
C LEU A 198 -0.71 -7.83 8.42
N GLU A 199 -1.51 -7.40 7.47
CA GLU A 199 -1.19 -7.32 6.06
C GLU A 199 -1.02 -5.85 5.66
N TYR A 200 0.11 -5.49 5.06
CA TYR A 200 0.32 -4.14 4.55
C TYR A 200 -0.36 -3.99 3.18
N VAL A 201 -1.31 -3.05 3.09
CA VAL A 201 -2.12 -2.79 1.89
C VAL A 201 -1.89 -1.39 1.30
N GLY A 202 -0.95 -0.62 1.85
CA GLY A 202 -0.66 0.75 1.41
C GLY A 202 -0.13 0.84 -0.03
N ASN A 203 0.44 -0.24 -0.58
CA ASN A 203 0.87 -0.30 -1.96
C ASN A 203 -0.18 -0.94 -2.87
N ILE A 204 -1.15 -0.16 -3.33
CA ILE A 204 -2.24 -0.63 -4.21
C ILE A 204 -1.79 -1.11 -5.60
N TRP A 205 -0.53 -0.88 -5.98
CA TRP A 205 0.04 -1.26 -7.27
C TRP A 205 0.85 -2.56 -7.18
N SER A 206 1.14 -3.05 -5.98
CA SER A 206 1.84 -4.30 -5.75
C SER A 206 0.86 -5.43 -5.41
N ASN A 207 1.15 -6.62 -5.94
CA ASN A 207 0.50 -7.85 -5.48
C ASN A 207 1.23 -8.45 -4.27
N ASP A 208 2.41 -7.92 -3.96
CA ASP A 208 3.17 -8.30 -2.77
C ASP A 208 2.64 -7.52 -1.57
N LYS A 209 2.15 -8.25 -0.58
CA LYS A 209 1.58 -7.70 0.64
C LYS A 209 2.38 -8.20 1.83
N PRO A 210 3.37 -7.42 2.28
CA PRO A 210 4.14 -7.77 3.46
C PRO A 210 3.24 -8.12 4.63
N THR A 211 3.46 -9.29 5.22
CA THR A 211 2.68 -9.80 6.35
C THR A 211 3.53 -9.75 7.61
N ILE A 212 2.98 -9.17 8.68
CA ILE A 212 3.61 -9.06 9.99
C ILE A 212 2.95 -10.07 10.92
N LYS A 213 3.73 -10.96 11.50
CA LYS A 213 3.27 -11.88 12.52
C LYS A 213 3.34 -11.21 13.88
N LEU A 214 2.17 -11.10 14.56
CA LEU A 214 2.08 -10.57 15.92
C LEU A 214 1.99 -11.70 16.96
N GLN A 215 1.35 -12.82 16.61
CA GLN A 215 1.22 -14.00 17.43
C GLN A 215 1.26 -15.27 16.60
#